data_783ed79b875d33c8fb3993975f97e0e8
#
_entry.id   783ed79b875d33c8fb3993975f97e0e8
#
_cell.length_a   1.000
_cell.length_b   1.000
_cell.length_c   1.000
_cell.angle_alpha   90.00
_cell.angle_beta   90.00
_cell.angle_gamma   90.00
#
_symmetry.space_group_name_H-M   'P 1'
#
loop_
_entity.id
_entity.type
_entity.pdbx_description
1 polymer ?
#
loop_
_entity_poly.entity_id
_entity_poly.type
_entity_poly.pdbx_seq_one_letter_code
_entity_poly.pdbx_strand_id
1 'polypeptide(L)'
;MKLIINKQIKKLVIFFPILIYLGKRSYLAYDSGFYALQARWILSDNNWIIPKWWNEYTLDRTIGIQYLIAKSQSIFGKNELAAHIPTTLAAFLMIFLTYKLHEELVGKKGAIYSCLILSTTYIWFDFAHQGTQDMIFACLVTSGLYALTKIERNKQFIFHILFGLWIGLAFMMKTFLIAVPLTGLIPAIFEKKKIINYGYFLIGLLIGFLPFIIWSLIINQSLDNNIIFYLLSKFNTLSSKNTFTNPFYYYLWNIPINFLPWSIFSFLGFFVNY
;
A
#
# COMPACT_ATOMS: atom_id res chain seq x y z
N MET A 1 -36.70 14.55 -1.33
CA MET A 1 -36.37 13.18 -0.93
C MET A 1 -35.69 12.35 -2.04
N LYS A 2 -36.25 12.21 -3.25
CA LYS A 2 -35.63 11.47 -4.39
C LYS A 2 -34.23 11.96 -4.78
N LEU A 3 -33.94 13.26 -4.76
CA LEU A 3 -32.61 13.82 -5.08
C LEU A 3 -31.54 13.49 -4.03
N ILE A 4 -31.90 13.42 -2.76
CA ILE A 4 -30.98 13.10 -1.65
C ILE A 4 -30.64 11.61 -1.67
N ILE A 5 -31.63 10.75 -1.90
CA ILE A 5 -31.44 9.31 -2.04
C ILE A 5 -30.52 9.00 -3.23
N ASN A 6 -30.70 9.69 -4.36
CA ASN A 6 -29.84 9.51 -5.55
C ASN A 6 -28.38 9.91 -5.32
N LYS A 7 -28.12 10.92 -4.48
CA LYS A 7 -26.76 11.37 -4.12
C LYS A 7 -26.07 10.41 -3.14
N GLN A 8 -26.81 9.79 -2.24
CA GLN A 8 -26.30 8.78 -1.30
C GLN A 8 -25.99 7.44 -2.01
N ILE A 9 -26.90 6.99 -2.90
CA ILE A 9 -26.70 5.77 -3.69
C ILE A 9 -25.46 5.88 -4.59
N LYS A 10 -25.24 7.03 -5.23
CA LYS A 10 -24.01 7.25 -6.04
C LYS A 10 -22.74 7.14 -5.23
N LYS A 11 -22.75 7.49 -3.96
CA LYS A 11 -21.58 7.31 -3.07
C LYS A 11 -21.34 5.85 -2.70
N LEU A 12 -22.40 5.07 -2.51
CA LEU A 12 -22.30 3.65 -2.18
C LEU A 12 -21.78 2.81 -3.36
N VAL A 13 -22.11 3.19 -4.59
CA VAL A 13 -21.65 2.50 -5.80
C VAL A 13 -20.11 2.49 -5.91
N ILE A 14 -19.42 3.51 -5.36
CA ILE A 14 -17.96 3.58 -5.35
C ILE A 14 -17.33 2.41 -4.59
N PHE A 15 -18.00 1.91 -3.55
CA PHE A 15 -17.51 0.82 -2.72
C PHE A 15 -17.93 -0.56 -3.23
N PHE A 16 -18.87 -0.61 -4.18
CA PHE A 16 -19.41 -1.86 -4.69
C PHE A 16 -18.32 -2.80 -5.26
N PRO A 17 -17.33 -2.31 -6.05
CA PRO A 17 -16.27 -3.19 -6.56
C PRO A 17 -15.50 -3.93 -5.46
N ILE A 18 -15.27 -3.31 -4.30
CA ILE A 18 -14.55 -3.95 -3.18
C ILE A 18 -15.34 -5.13 -2.60
N LEU A 19 -16.66 -5.08 -2.65
CA LEU A 19 -17.54 -6.11 -2.07
C LEU A 19 -17.71 -7.33 -2.99
N ILE A 20 -17.39 -7.17 -4.29
CA ILE A 20 -17.50 -8.28 -5.26
C ILE A 20 -16.40 -9.30 -4.94
N TYR A 21 -16.79 -10.57 -4.78
CA TYR A 21 -15.89 -11.68 -4.45
C TYR A 21 -15.08 -11.54 -3.15
N LEU A 22 -15.44 -10.63 -2.25
CA LEU A 22 -14.77 -10.46 -0.98
C LEU A 22 -14.75 -11.79 -0.19
N GLY A 23 -13.56 -12.28 0.13
CA GLY A 23 -13.34 -13.54 0.84
C GLY A 23 -13.66 -14.81 0.05
N LYS A 24 -13.96 -14.71 -1.26
CA LYS A 24 -14.22 -15.87 -2.15
C LYS A 24 -13.12 -16.06 -3.21
N ARG A 25 -12.16 -15.15 -3.27
CA ARG A 25 -11.05 -15.27 -4.20
C ARG A 25 -10.02 -16.26 -3.66
N SER A 26 -9.62 -17.21 -4.51
CA SER A 26 -8.57 -18.16 -4.20
C SER A 26 -7.22 -17.47 -4.03
N TYR A 27 -6.36 -18.04 -3.20
CA TYR A 27 -4.99 -17.56 -3.04
C TYR A 27 -4.16 -17.76 -4.30
N LEU A 28 -3.32 -16.79 -4.61
CA LEU A 28 -2.22 -16.94 -5.57
C LEU A 28 -1.06 -17.68 -4.87
N ALA A 29 -0.58 -18.78 -5.48
CA ALA A 29 0.32 -19.75 -4.84
C ALA A 29 1.59 -19.13 -4.22
N TYR A 30 2.28 -18.27 -4.95
CA TYR A 30 3.57 -17.69 -4.52
C TYR A 30 3.46 -16.26 -3.98
N ASP A 31 2.26 -15.79 -3.72
CA ASP A 31 2.03 -14.42 -3.22
C ASP A 31 1.04 -14.43 -2.05
N SER A 32 -0.25 -14.21 -2.28
CA SER A 32 -1.23 -14.15 -1.19
C SER A 32 -1.32 -15.46 -0.38
N GLY A 33 -1.18 -16.62 -1.04
CA GLY A 33 -1.13 -17.93 -0.38
C GLY A 33 0.09 -18.09 0.52
N PHE A 34 1.24 -17.61 0.08
CA PHE A 34 2.47 -17.59 0.88
C PHE A 34 2.29 -16.77 2.17
N TYR A 35 1.80 -15.55 2.08
CA TYR A 35 1.56 -14.72 3.25
C TYR A 35 0.50 -15.27 4.19
N ALA A 36 -0.60 -15.82 3.63
CA ALA A 36 -1.66 -16.42 4.43
C ALA A 36 -1.19 -17.66 5.20
N LEU A 37 -0.31 -18.48 4.61
CA LEU A 37 0.27 -19.65 5.26
C LEU A 37 1.29 -19.25 6.34
N GLN A 38 2.15 -18.27 6.08
CA GLN A 38 3.06 -17.73 7.10
C GLN A 38 2.28 -17.15 8.28
N ALA A 39 1.17 -16.46 8.02
CA ALA A 39 0.29 -15.95 9.07
C ALA A 39 -0.33 -17.07 9.92
N ARG A 40 -0.70 -18.20 9.29
CA ARG A 40 -1.19 -19.39 10.03
C ARG A 40 -0.11 -19.99 10.93
N TRP A 41 1.14 -20.02 10.48
CA TRP A 41 2.26 -20.49 11.31
C TRP A 41 2.56 -19.55 12.46
N ILE A 42 2.48 -18.23 12.26
CA ILE A 42 2.57 -17.27 13.37
C ILE A 42 1.55 -17.62 14.47
N LEU A 43 0.32 -17.99 14.09
CA LEU A 43 -0.73 -18.35 15.04
C LEU A 43 -0.55 -19.74 15.64
N SER A 44 -0.04 -20.73 14.90
CA SER A 44 0.13 -22.09 15.42
C SER A 44 1.30 -22.18 16.39
N ASP A 45 2.40 -21.52 16.08
CA ASP A 45 3.63 -21.54 16.86
C ASP A 45 3.65 -20.45 17.96
N ASN A 46 2.64 -19.56 17.94
CA ASN A 46 2.57 -18.36 18.77
C ASN A 46 3.84 -17.49 18.66
N ASN A 47 4.50 -17.52 17.51
CA ASN A 47 5.72 -16.74 17.24
C ASN A 47 5.39 -15.58 16.30
N TRP A 48 5.16 -14.40 16.87
CA TRP A 48 4.76 -13.18 16.17
C TRP A 48 5.93 -12.39 15.57
N ILE A 49 7.15 -12.90 15.71
CA ILE A 49 8.38 -12.17 15.35
C ILE A 49 9.06 -12.76 14.12
N ILE A 50 9.19 -14.09 14.10
CA ILE A 50 9.98 -14.80 13.08
C ILE A 50 9.05 -15.55 12.14
N PRO A 51 8.86 -15.09 10.88
CA PRO A 51 8.06 -15.80 9.90
C PRO A 51 8.75 -17.10 9.50
N LYS A 52 7.98 -18.17 9.32
CA LYS A 52 8.44 -19.48 8.88
C LYS A 52 7.82 -19.87 7.55
N TRP A 53 8.52 -20.72 6.82
CA TRP A 53 8.07 -21.41 5.64
C TRP A 53 8.58 -22.85 5.71
N TRP A 54 7.68 -23.82 5.79
CA TRP A 54 8.03 -25.25 5.93
C TRP A 54 9.06 -25.53 7.05
N ASN A 55 8.83 -25.03 8.23
CA ASN A 55 9.72 -25.10 9.42
C ASN A 55 11.03 -24.32 9.31
N GLU A 56 11.35 -23.70 8.19
CA GLU A 56 12.54 -22.86 8.04
C GLU A 56 12.19 -21.38 8.29
N TYR A 57 13.12 -20.65 8.89
CA TYR A 57 12.96 -19.21 9.07
C TYR A 57 13.10 -18.47 7.74
N THR A 58 12.15 -17.61 7.45
CA THR A 58 12.12 -16.86 6.20
C THR A 58 12.34 -15.37 6.49
N LEU A 59 13.54 -14.88 6.20
CA LEU A 59 13.96 -13.50 6.47
C LEU A 59 14.12 -12.68 5.18
N ASP A 60 13.57 -13.14 4.08
CA ASP A 60 13.72 -12.52 2.76
C ASP A 60 12.90 -11.22 2.59
N ARG A 61 12.05 -10.90 3.54
CA ARG A 61 11.21 -9.70 3.60
C ARG A 61 10.79 -9.38 5.02
N THR A 62 10.27 -8.17 5.23
CA THR A 62 9.73 -7.73 6.52
C THR A 62 8.41 -8.43 6.85
N ILE A 63 8.09 -8.55 8.13
CA ILE A 63 6.91 -9.28 8.63
C ILE A 63 5.59 -8.50 8.51
N GLY A 64 5.60 -7.27 7.98
CA GLY A 64 4.46 -6.36 8.06
C GLY A 64 3.13 -6.95 7.60
N ILE A 65 3.05 -7.52 6.40
CA ILE A 65 1.81 -8.10 5.86
C ILE A 65 1.42 -9.39 6.59
N GLN A 66 2.37 -10.26 6.90
CA GLN A 66 2.10 -11.52 7.61
C GLN A 66 1.53 -11.25 9.00
N TYR A 67 2.07 -10.25 9.70
CA TYR A 67 1.56 -9.82 11.01
C TYR A 67 0.11 -9.34 10.92
N LEU A 68 -0.21 -8.49 9.95
CA LEU A 68 -1.58 -7.98 9.75
C LEU A 68 -2.57 -9.11 9.40
N ILE A 69 -2.17 -10.03 8.52
CA ILE A 69 -2.98 -11.20 8.18
C ILE A 69 -3.16 -12.12 9.39
N ALA A 70 -2.11 -12.40 10.15
CA ALA A 70 -2.19 -13.22 11.36
C ALA A 70 -3.13 -12.59 12.39
N LYS A 71 -3.04 -11.27 12.59
CA LYS A 71 -3.97 -10.54 13.47
C LYS A 71 -5.42 -10.65 13.00
N SER A 72 -5.65 -10.52 11.70
CA SER A 72 -6.98 -10.70 11.12
C SER A 72 -7.48 -12.14 11.29
N GLN A 73 -6.63 -13.13 10.99
CA GLN A 73 -6.98 -14.55 11.14
C GLN A 73 -7.20 -14.96 12.61
N SER A 74 -6.58 -14.31 13.57
CA SER A 74 -6.82 -14.56 15.00
C SER A 74 -8.22 -14.12 15.44
N ILE A 75 -8.82 -13.16 14.75
CA ILE A 75 -10.14 -12.59 15.07
C ILE A 75 -11.24 -13.27 14.25
N PHE A 76 -11.03 -13.45 12.95
CA PHE A 76 -12.05 -13.89 12.00
C PHE A 76 -11.89 -15.35 11.54
N GLY A 77 -10.90 -16.07 12.09
CA GLY A 77 -10.61 -17.45 11.71
C GLY A 77 -9.64 -17.57 10.53
N LYS A 78 -9.07 -18.78 10.35
CA LYS A 78 -8.04 -19.07 9.34
C LYS A 78 -8.65 -19.33 7.96
N ASN A 79 -9.26 -18.32 7.35
CA ASN A 79 -9.95 -18.40 6.05
C ASN A 79 -9.50 -17.30 5.09
N GLU A 80 -9.96 -17.35 3.84
CA GLU A 80 -9.60 -16.41 2.77
C GLU A 80 -10.07 -14.99 3.09
N LEU A 81 -11.28 -14.85 3.63
CA LEU A 81 -11.81 -13.53 4.02
C LEU A 81 -10.87 -12.84 5.03
N ALA A 82 -10.50 -13.56 6.09
CA ALA A 82 -9.62 -13.02 7.11
C ALA A 82 -8.24 -12.61 6.56
N ALA A 83 -7.71 -13.35 5.58
CA ALA A 83 -6.45 -13.00 4.94
C ALA A 83 -6.55 -11.75 4.06
N HIS A 84 -7.72 -11.48 3.48
CA HIS A 84 -7.94 -10.31 2.60
C HIS A 84 -8.36 -9.05 3.36
N ILE A 85 -8.90 -9.14 4.58
CA ILE A 85 -9.39 -7.98 5.36
C ILE A 85 -8.36 -6.85 5.45
N PRO A 86 -7.06 -7.05 5.75
CA PRO A 86 -6.11 -5.94 5.84
C PRO A 86 -5.98 -5.14 4.54
N THR A 87 -5.91 -5.82 3.40
CA THR A 87 -5.83 -5.18 2.07
C THR A 87 -7.13 -4.52 1.67
N THR A 88 -8.27 -5.13 1.99
CA THR A 88 -9.60 -4.56 1.77
C THR A 88 -9.78 -3.27 2.56
N LEU A 89 -9.37 -3.23 3.83
CA LEU A 89 -9.42 -2.01 4.64
C LEU A 89 -8.51 -0.90 4.07
N ALA A 90 -7.33 -1.26 3.59
CA ALA A 90 -6.44 -0.32 2.90
C ALA A 90 -7.07 0.22 1.61
N ALA A 91 -7.77 -0.62 0.85
CA ALA A 91 -8.49 -0.21 -0.35
C ALA A 91 -9.63 0.79 -0.02
N PHE A 92 -10.42 0.54 1.02
CA PHE A 92 -11.42 1.50 1.50
C PHE A 92 -10.79 2.84 1.88
N LEU A 93 -9.71 2.81 2.65
CA LEU A 93 -9.00 4.02 3.06
C LEU A 93 -8.41 4.77 1.85
N MET A 94 -7.90 4.03 0.86
CA MET A 94 -7.35 4.63 -0.37
C MET A 94 -8.41 5.36 -1.18
N ILE A 95 -9.65 4.85 -1.28
CA ILE A 95 -10.77 5.59 -1.88
C ILE A 95 -11.03 6.91 -1.13
N PHE A 96 -11.07 6.85 0.20
CA PHE A 96 -11.27 8.04 1.02
C PHE A 96 -10.14 9.06 0.84
N LEU A 97 -8.89 8.60 0.85
CA LEU A 97 -7.72 9.45 0.62
C LEU A 97 -7.72 10.06 -0.79
N THR A 98 -8.11 9.31 -1.80
CA THR A 98 -8.25 9.80 -3.18
C THR A 98 -9.30 10.90 -3.28
N TYR A 99 -10.46 10.72 -2.60
CA TYR A 99 -11.46 11.77 -2.50
C TYR A 99 -10.88 13.06 -1.90
N LYS A 100 -10.20 12.92 -0.76
CA LYS A 100 -9.59 14.03 -0.04
C LYS A 100 -8.45 14.68 -0.82
N LEU A 101 -7.62 13.90 -1.47
CA LEU A 101 -6.52 14.41 -2.30
C LEU A 101 -7.06 15.21 -3.49
N HIS A 102 -8.10 14.71 -4.18
CA HIS A 102 -8.75 15.45 -5.26
C HIS A 102 -9.38 16.76 -4.76
N GLU A 103 -10.06 16.72 -3.60
CA GLU A 103 -10.65 17.91 -2.98
C GLU A 103 -9.58 18.99 -2.71
N GLU A 104 -8.39 18.59 -2.30
CA GLU A 104 -7.28 19.52 -2.04
C GLU A 104 -6.61 20.03 -3.32
N LEU A 105 -6.41 19.21 -4.32
CA LEU A 105 -5.65 19.57 -5.53
C LEU A 105 -6.52 20.33 -6.55
N VAL A 106 -7.75 19.88 -6.76
CA VAL A 106 -8.62 20.32 -7.86
C VAL A 106 -9.90 20.99 -7.34
N GLY A 107 -10.32 20.63 -6.11
CA GLY A 107 -11.56 21.10 -5.53
C GLY A 107 -12.62 20.00 -5.40
N LYS A 108 -13.81 20.38 -4.86
CA LYS A 108 -14.87 19.40 -4.56
C LYS A 108 -15.55 18.81 -5.80
N LYS A 109 -15.55 19.57 -6.91
CA LYS A 109 -16.14 19.09 -8.16
C LYS A 109 -15.26 17.99 -8.76
N GLY A 110 -15.85 16.85 -9.05
CA GLY A 110 -15.12 15.74 -9.66
C GLY A 110 -14.52 14.72 -8.69
N ALA A 111 -14.38 15.01 -7.38
CA ALA A 111 -13.79 14.09 -6.41
C ALA A 111 -14.47 12.69 -6.38
N ILE A 112 -15.78 12.64 -6.59
CA ILE A 112 -16.51 11.37 -6.70
C ILE A 112 -16.10 10.60 -7.96
N TYR A 113 -15.88 11.27 -9.07
CA TYR A 113 -15.45 10.62 -10.31
C TYR A 113 -14.04 10.05 -10.18
N SER A 114 -13.12 10.74 -9.50
CA SER A 114 -11.79 10.19 -9.21
C SER A 114 -11.87 8.89 -8.40
N CYS A 115 -12.78 8.83 -7.43
CA CYS A 115 -13.02 7.61 -6.67
C CYS A 115 -13.63 6.49 -7.52
N LEU A 116 -14.58 6.82 -8.41
CA LEU A 116 -15.16 5.86 -9.35
C LEU A 116 -14.12 5.32 -10.32
N ILE A 117 -13.28 6.19 -10.88
CA ILE A 117 -12.17 5.81 -11.76
C ILE A 117 -11.25 4.85 -11.03
N LEU A 118 -10.81 5.20 -9.82
CA LEU A 118 -9.94 4.35 -9.02
C LEU A 118 -10.57 2.98 -8.76
N SER A 119 -11.80 2.95 -8.20
CA SER A 119 -12.46 1.72 -7.76
C SER A 119 -12.83 0.76 -8.90
N THR A 120 -12.91 1.27 -10.14
CA THR A 120 -13.20 0.48 -11.34
C THR A 120 -11.98 0.25 -12.23
N THR A 121 -10.79 0.73 -11.84
CA THR A 121 -9.53 0.42 -12.52
C THR A 121 -9.11 -1.01 -12.23
N TYR A 122 -8.77 -1.78 -13.30
CA TYR A 122 -8.47 -3.21 -13.19
C TYR A 122 -7.39 -3.53 -12.15
N ILE A 123 -6.23 -2.88 -12.22
CA ILE A 123 -5.11 -3.15 -11.29
C ILE A 123 -5.51 -2.88 -9.84
N TRP A 124 -6.25 -1.81 -9.57
CA TRP A 124 -6.69 -1.50 -8.21
C TRP A 124 -7.69 -2.53 -7.70
N PHE A 125 -8.67 -2.91 -8.55
CA PHE A 125 -9.66 -3.95 -8.23
C PHE A 125 -8.98 -5.28 -7.94
N ASP A 126 -8.00 -5.67 -8.75
CA ASP A 126 -7.26 -6.91 -8.61
C ASP A 126 -6.53 -6.97 -7.25
N PHE A 127 -5.72 -5.95 -6.94
CA PHE A 127 -4.97 -5.89 -5.68
C PHE A 127 -5.83 -5.64 -4.43
N ALA A 128 -7.03 -5.06 -4.56
CA ALA A 128 -7.95 -4.89 -3.45
C ALA A 128 -8.47 -6.22 -2.88
N HIS A 129 -8.42 -7.30 -3.69
CA HIS A 129 -8.89 -8.64 -3.35
C HIS A 129 -7.76 -9.66 -3.15
N GLN A 130 -6.52 -9.19 -3.09
CA GLN A 130 -5.36 -10.05 -2.81
C GLN A 130 -4.85 -9.78 -1.40
N GLY A 131 -4.53 -10.83 -0.64
CA GLY A 131 -3.88 -10.72 0.67
C GLY A 131 -2.39 -10.41 0.54
N THR A 132 -2.04 -9.29 -0.15
CA THR A 132 -0.66 -8.89 -0.42
C THR A 132 -0.34 -7.52 0.17
N GLN A 133 0.94 -7.18 0.20
CA GLN A 133 1.43 -5.91 0.75
C GLN A 133 1.17 -4.70 -0.17
N ASP A 134 0.83 -4.93 -1.45
CA ASP A 134 0.79 -3.91 -2.51
C ASP A 134 -0.24 -2.81 -2.23
N MET A 135 -1.47 -3.20 -1.93
CA MET A 135 -2.55 -2.26 -1.64
C MET A 135 -2.28 -1.43 -0.38
N ILE A 136 -1.73 -2.06 0.67
CA ILE A 136 -1.38 -1.36 1.92
C ILE A 136 -0.25 -0.37 1.65
N PHE A 137 0.77 -0.78 0.90
CA PHE A 137 1.87 0.08 0.50
C PHE A 137 1.37 1.29 -0.32
N ALA A 138 0.53 1.06 -1.34
CA ALA A 138 -0.07 2.13 -2.15
C ALA A 138 -0.92 3.09 -1.31
N CYS A 139 -1.69 2.57 -0.36
CA CYS A 139 -2.47 3.37 0.58
C CYS A 139 -1.57 4.26 1.46
N LEU A 140 -0.46 3.72 1.98
CA LEU A 140 0.51 4.49 2.75
C LEU A 140 1.15 5.60 1.91
N VAL A 141 1.57 5.31 0.67
CA VAL A 141 2.09 6.32 -0.26
C VAL A 141 1.06 7.42 -0.52
N THR A 142 -0.19 7.05 -0.77
CA THR A 142 -1.28 8.02 -0.98
C THR A 142 -1.54 8.87 0.26
N SER A 143 -1.41 8.29 1.47
CA SER A 143 -1.52 9.05 2.73
C SER A 143 -0.39 10.07 2.89
N GLY A 144 0.83 9.71 2.48
CA GLY A 144 1.98 10.62 2.46
C GLY A 144 1.77 11.80 1.49
N LEU A 145 1.28 11.52 0.28
CA LEU A 145 0.90 12.56 -0.69
C LEU A 145 -0.16 13.50 -0.12
N TYR A 146 -1.20 12.95 0.49
CA TYR A 146 -2.25 13.76 1.12
C TYR A 146 -1.69 14.63 2.26
N ALA A 147 -0.83 14.06 3.11
CA ALA A 147 -0.19 14.81 4.18
C ALA A 147 0.67 15.97 3.63
N LEU A 148 1.45 15.72 2.57
CA LEU A 148 2.27 16.75 1.91
C LEU A 148 1.41 17.90 1.35
N THR A 149 0.28 17.61 0.70
CA THR A 149 -0.64 18.64 0.21
C THR A 149 -1.30 19.43 1.35
N LYS A 150 -1.57 18.78 2.48
CA LYS A 150 -2.13 19.45 3.67
C LYS A 150 -1.13 20.34 4.39
N ILE A 151 0.14 19.99 4.44
CA ILE A 151 1.20 20.84 5.01
C ILE A 151 1.18 22.23 4.37
N GLU A 152 0.99 22.30 3.06
CA GLU A 152 0.95 23.58 2.35
C GLU A 152 -0.21 24.47 2.78
N ARG A 153 -1.40 23.89 2.99
CA ARG A 153 -2.62 24.65 3.23
C ARG A 153 -2.90 24.93 4.71
N ASN A 154 -2.52 24.04 5.60
CA ASN A 154 -3.06 24.02 6.95
C ASN A 154 -2.02 24.14 8.07
N LYS A 155 -0.73 24.10 7.78
CA LYS A 155 0.40 24.22 8.74
C LYS A 155 0.25 23.47 10.08
N GLN A 156 -0.72 22.53 10.18
CA GLN A 156 -0.94 21.76 11.40
C GLN A 156 0.19 20.73 11.57
N PHE A 157 0.74 20.66 12.76
CA PHE A 157 1.85 19.76 13.10
C PHE A 157 1.57 18.30 12.77
N ILE A 158 0.31 17.87 12.88
CA ILE A 158 -0.10 16.49 12.62
C ILE A 158 0.21 16.03 11.19
N PHE A 159 0.10 16.91 10.19
CA PHE A 159 0.40 16.54 8.81
C PHE A 159 1.89 16.37 8.56
N HIS A 160 2.75 17.09 9.28
CA HIS A 160 4.20 16.87 9.23
C HIS A 160 4.56 15.51 9.85
N ILE A 161 3.93 15.13 10.96
CA ILE A 161 4.10 13.81 11.58
C ILE A 161 3.61 12.72 10.62
N LEU A 162 2.42 12.86 10.05
CA LEU A 162 1.87 11.89 9.10
C LEU A 162 2.75 11.74 7.85
N PHE A 163 3.38 12.84 7.40
CA PHE A 163 4.30 12.83 6.28
C PHE A 163 5.61 12.09 6.59
N GLY A 164 6.07 12.05 7.82
CA GLY A 164 7.19 11.20 8.25
C GLY A 164 6.78 9.74 8.49
N LEU A 165 5.62 9.56 9.15
CA LEU A 165 5.11 8.26 9.59
C LEU A 165 4.96 7.24 8.44
N TRP A 166 4.38 7.66 7.31
CA TRP A 166 4.12 6.75 6.19
C TRP A 166 5.39 6.11 5.63
N ILE A 167 6.51 6.82 5.68
CA ILE A 167 7.80 6.33 5.15
C ILE A 167 8.23 5.09 5.93
N GLY A 168 8.25 5.16 7.26
CA GLY A 168 8.66 4.03 8.09
C GLY A 168 7.69 2.85 8.01
N LEU A 169 6.37 3.12 8.01
CA LEU A 169 5.36 2.08 7.86
C LEU A 169 5.41 1.42 6.46
N ALA A 170 5.64 2.20 5.41
CA ALA A 170 5.79 1.67 4.06
C ALA A 170 7.08 0.84 3.92
N PHE A 171 8.16 1.21 4.61
CA PHE A 171 9.37 0.40 4.69
C PHE A 171 9.10 -0.97 5.33
N MET A 172 8.26 -1.01 6.38
CA MET A 172 7.83 -2.27 7.00
C MET A 172 6.98 -3.14 6.06
N MET A 173 6.42 -2.58 4.99
CA MET A 173 5.68 -3.35 3.97
C MET A 173 6.57 -3.84 2.83
N LYS A 174 7.36 -2.97 2.22
CA LYS A 174 8.12 -3.25 0.98
C LYS A 174 9.61 -2.90 1.04
N THR A 175 10.17 -2.71 2.23
CA THR A 175 11.58 -2.42 2.45
C THR A 175 12.13 -1.31 1.52
N PHE A 176 13.21 -1.56 0.79
CA PHE A 176 13.88 -0.59 -0.07
C PHE A 176 13.05 -0.10 -1.28
N LEU A 177 11.95 -0.79 -1.64
CA LEU A 177 11.05 -0.34 -2.69
C LEU A 177 10.35 0.99 -2.38
N ILE A 178 10.39 1.44 -1.12
CA ILE A 178 9.97 2.81 -0.74
C ILE A 178 10.77 3.89 -1.49
N ALA A 179 11.97 3.60 -1.95
CA ALA A 179 12.77 4.53 -2.73
C ALA A 179 12.04 5.00 -4.00
N VAL A 180 11.24 4.14 -4.64
CA VAL A 180 10.51 4.48 -5.88
C VAL A 180 9.52 5.63 -5.67
N PRO A 181 8.55 5.57 -4.75
CA PRO A 181 7.67 6.72 -4.51
C PRO A 181 8.42 7.91 -3.91
N LEU A 182 9.47 7.71 -3.11
CA LEU A 182 10.27 8.82 -2.59
C LEU A 182 10.97 9.61 -3.71
N THR A 183 11.56 8.93 -4.70
CA THR A 183 12.15 9.61 -5.86
C THR A 183 11.11 10.40 -6.65
N GLY A 184 9.91 9.86 -6.82
CA GLY A 184 8.79 10.58 -7.44
C GLY A 184 8.32 11.82 -6.66
N LEU A 185 8.53 11.84 -5.33
CA LEU A 185 8.19 12.97 -4.47
C LEU A 185 9.28 14.05 -4.37
N ILE A 186 10.51 13.76 -4.82
CA ILE A 186 11.64 14.68 -4.74
C ILE A 186 11.29 16.10 -5.23
N PRO A 187 10.71 16.31 -6.44
CA PRO A 187 10.38 17.65 -6.91
C PRO A 187 9.42 18.38 -5.96
N ALA A 188 8.37 17.70 -5.52
CA ALA A 188 7.38 18.29 -4.60
C ALA A 188 7.96 18.61 -3.22
N ILE A 189 8.90 17.79 -2.72
CA ILE A 189 9.58 18.04 -1.45
C ILE A 189 10.51 19.27 -1.57
N PHE A 190 11.26 19.38 -2.66
CA PHE A 190 12.13 20.53 -2.90
C PHE A 190 11.36 21.83 -3.02
N GLU A 191 10.24 21.83 -3.72
CA GLU A 191 9.36 22.98 -3.82
C GLU A 191 8.84 23.42 -2.45
N LYS A 192 8.47 22.46 -1.61
CA LYS A 192 7.82 22.68 -0.31
C LYS A 192 8.81 22.68 0.89
N LYS A 193 10.10 22.57 0.67
CA LYS A 193 11.11 22.44 1.74
C LYS A 193 11.06 23.54 2.82
N LYS A 194 10.66 24.75 2.45
CA LYS A 194 10.54 25.89 3.39
C LYS A 194 9.29 25.80 4.29
N ILE A 195 8.33 24.96 3.95
CA ILE A 195 7.04 24.83 4.64
C ILE A 195 7.08 23.63 5.58
N ILE A 196 7.91 22.62 5.27
CA ILE A 196 8.00 21.39 6.07
C ILE A 196 8.72 21.71 7.39
N ASN A 197 8.04 21.43 8.51
CA ASN A 197 8.69 21.46 9.82
C ASN A 197 9.41 20.12 10.05
N TYR A 198 10.73 20.15 9.91
CA TYR A 198 11.57 18.95 10.00
C TYR A 198 11.53 18.28 11.38
N GLY A 199 11.30 19.03 12.47
CA GLY A 199 11.17 18.44 13.80
C GLY A 199 9.98 17.49 13.90
N TYR A 200 8.80 17.94 13.52
CA TYR A 200 7.60 17.10 13.50
C TYR A 200 7.69 15.98 12.44
N PHE A 201 8.32 16.25 11.30
CA PHE A 201 8.58 15.22 10.29
C PHE A 201 9.46 14.09 10.84
N LEU A 202 10.56 14.43 11.55
CA LEU A 202 11.44 13.43 12.16
C LEU A 202 10.74 12.63 13.26
N ILE A 203 9.90 13.27 14.07
CA ILE A 203 9.07 12.55 15.06
C ILE A 203 8.20 11.50 14.35
N GLY A 204 7.52 11.89 13.28
CA GLY A 204 6.71 10.98 12.48
C GLY A 204 7.53 9.85 11.87
N LEU A 205 8.71 10.16 11.34
CA LEU A 205 9.64 9.18 10.77
C LEU A 205 10.08 8.15 11.82
N LEU A 206 10.49 8.61 13.00
CA LEU A 206 10.90 7.74 14.11
C LEU A 206 9.76 6.83 14.55
N ILE A 207 8.55 7.38 14.75
CA ILE A 207 7.37 6.58 15.10
C ILE A 207 7.06 5.56 14.00
N GLY A 208 7.16 5.95 12.72
CA GLY A 208 6.91 5.06 11.59
C GLY A 208 7.90 3.91 11.46
N PHE A 209 9.19 4.15 11.76
CA PHE A 209 10.22 3.12 11.74
C PHE A 209 10.26 2.26 13.02
N LEU A 210 9.58 2.67 14.08
CA LEU A 210 9.60 1.97 15.37
C LEU A 210 9.24 0.48 15.26
N PRO A 211 8.19 0.06 14.52
CA PRO A 211 7.87 -1.34 14.32
C PRO A 211 9.01 -2.13 13.65
N PHE A 212 9.66 -1.54 12.64
CA PHE A 212 10.80 -2.17 11.98
C PHE A 212 12.01 -2.28 12.91
N ILE A 213 12.32 -1.22 13.66
CA ILE A 213 13.47 -1.21 14.59
C ILE A 213 13.27 -2.27 15.66
N ILE A 214 12.11 -2.31 16.32
CA ILE A 214 11.81 -3.32 17.35
C ILE A 214 11.92 -4.72 16.76
N TRP A 215 11.29 -4.97 15.62
CA TRP A 215 11.31 -6.26 14.95
C TRP A 215 12.73 -6.69 14.58
N SER A 216 13.54 -5.80 14.01
CA SER A 216 14.93 -6.08 13.62
C SER A 216 15.83 -6.39 14.81
N LEU A 217 15.67 -5.66 15.93
CA LEU A 217 16.44 -5.92 17.15
C LEU A 217 16.12 -7.29 17.73
N ILE A 218 14.84 -7.66 17.81
CA ILE A 218 14.43 -8.97 18.34
C ILE A 218 14.95 -10.12 17.45
N ILE A 219 14.88 -9.99 16.13
CA ILE A 219 15.40 -11.01 15.21
C ILE A 219 16.91 -11.15 15.35
N ASN A 220 17.64 -10.03 15.38
CA ASN A 220 19.09 -10.06 15.49
C ASN A 220 19.54 -10.75 16.80
N GLN A 221 18.82 -10.53 17.89
CA GLN A 221 19.08 -11.21 19.15
C GLN A 221 18.69 -12.71 19.14
N SER A 222 17.57 -13.05 18.47
CA SER A 222 17.03 -14.41 18.51
C SER A 222 17.77 -15.39 17.58
N LEU A 223 18.32 -14.91 16.47
CA LEU A 223 18.92 -15.73 15.43
C LEU A 223 20.43 -15.50 15.25
N ASP A 224 21.02 -14.60 16.05
CA ASP A 224 22.42 -14.17 15.92
C ASP A 224 22.79 -13.76 14.46
N ASN A 225 21.84 -13.13 13.78
CA ASN A 225 21.92 -12.77 12.38
C ASN A 225 21.55 -11.29 12.16
N ASN A 226 22.26 -10.62 11.26
CA ASN A 226 21.92 -9.25 10.88
C ASN A 226 20.83 -9.22 9.80
N ILE A 227 19.57 -8.96 10.20
CA ILE A 227 18.42 -8.90 9.29
C ILE A 227 18.60 -7.88 8.17
N ILE A 228 19.26 -6.75 8.43
CA ILE A 228 19.51 -5.71 7.41
C ILE A 228 20.39 -6.27 6.31
N PHE A 229 21.41 -7.06 6.65
CA PHE A 229 22.26 -7.72 5.67
C PHE A 229 21.45 -8.71 4.81
N TYR A 230 20.56 -9.49 5.41
CA TYR A 230 19.66 -10.38 4.67
C TYR A 230 18.76 -9.65 3.67
N LEU A 231 18.13 -8.57 4.11
CA LEU A 231 17.27 -7.74 3.25
C LEU A 231 18.05 -7.11 2.09
N LEU A 232 19.28 -6.63 2.35
CA LEU A 232 20.19 -6.10 1.32
C LEU A 232 20.66 -7.17 0.34
N SER A 233 21.06 -8.35 0.84
CA SER A 233 21.50 -9.46 -0.01
C SER A 233 20.37 -9.94 -0.93
N LYS A 234 19.13 -9.97 -0.42
CA LYS A 234 17.95 -10.28 -1.24
C LYS A 234 17.73 -9.24 -2.33
N PHE A 235 17.83 -7.96 -1.98
CA PHE A 235 17.72 -6.87 -2.96
C PHE A 235 18.77 -7.01 -4.08
N ASN A 236 20.03 -7.26 -3.71
CA ASN A 236 21.11 -7.47 -4.67
C ASN A 236 20.86 -8.71 -5.54
N THR A 237 20.39 -9.81 -4.96
CA THR A 237 20.06 -11.04 -5.71
C THR A 237 18.92 -10.80 -6.70
N LEU A 238 17.90 -10.04 -6.33
CA LEU A 238 16.80 -9.71 -7.23
C LEU A 238 17.23 -8.76 -8.36
N SER A 239 18.12 -7.80 -8.08
CA SER A 239 18.64 -6.88 -9.09
C SER A 239 19.62 -7.55 -10.06
N SER A 240 20.33 -8.58 -9.64
CA SER A 240 21.31 -9.32 -10.47
C SER A 240 20.70 -10.46 -11.30
N LYS A 241 19.49 -10.94 -10.97
CA LYS A 241 18.82 -11.99 -11.72
C LYS A 241 18.12 -11.43 -12.94
N ASN A 242 18.59 -11.79 -14.13
CA ASN A 242 17.95 -11.50 -15.41
C ASN A 242 16.53 -12.11 -15.61
N THR A 243 16.02 -12.82 -14.61
CA THR A 243 14.72 -13.51 -14.66
C THR A 243 13.51 -12.57 -14.68
N PHE A 244 13.68 -11.28 -14.32
CA PHE A 244 12.62 -10.28 -14.29
C PHE A 244 12.82 -9.15 -15.31
N THR A 245 13.75 -9.29 -16.23
CA THR A 245 13.99 -8.27 -17.26
C THR A 245 12.99 -8.40 -18.39
N ASN A 246 11.86 -7.76 -18.20
CA ASN A 246 10.98 -7.49 -19.36
C ASN A 246 11.59 -6.39 -20.20
N PRO A 247 11.54 -6.47 -21.53
CA PRO A 247 12.00 -5.41 -22.41
C PRO A 247 11.20 -4.12 -22.13
N PHE A 248 11.81 -2.94 -22.35
CA PHE A 248 11.19 -1.66 -22.04
C PHE A 248 9.81 -1.46 -22.68
N TYR A 249 9.58 -2.01 -23.88
CA TYR A 249 8.29 -1.93 -24.57
C TYR A 249 7.18 -2.76 -23.90
N TYR A 250 7.53 -3.68 -22.99
CA TYR A 250 6.54 -4.41 -22.18
C TYR A 250 5.61 -3.44 -21.43
N TYR A 251 6.16 -2.37 -20.87
CA TYR A 251 5.39 -1.38 -20.13
C TYR A 251 4.46 -0.54 -21.01
N LEU A 252 4.76 -0.38 -22.31
CA LEU A 252 3.93 0.39 -23.25
C LEU A 252 2.53 -0.21 -23.42
N TRP A 253 2.38 -1.51 -23.35
CA TRP A 253 1.09 -2.18 -23.44
C TRP A 253 0.57 -2.64 -22.05
N ASN A 254 1.45 -3.03 -21.15
CA ASN A 254 1.05 -3.55 -19.84
C ASN A 254 0.40 -2.46 -18.97
N ILE A 255 0.97 -1.24 -18.96
CA ILE A 255 0.38 -0.12 -18.22
C ILE A 255 -1.03 0.18 -18.72
N PRO A 256 -1.30 0.43 -20.03
CA PRO A 256 -2.66 0.66 -20.50
C PRO A 256 -3.64 -0.45 -20.17
N ILE A 257 -3.25 -1.71 -20.25
CA ILE A 257 -4.13 -2.84 -19.90
C ILE A 257 -4.50 -2.83 -18.42
N ASN A 258 -3.53 -2.60 -17.55
CA ASN A 258 -3.77 -2.56 -16.10
C ASN A 258 -4.64 -1.37 -15.66
N PHE A 259 -4.68 -0.30 -16.45
CA PHE A 259 -5.54 0.87 -16.21
C PHE A 259 -6.89 0.82 -16.94
N LEU A 260 -7.26 -0.30 -17.54
CA LEU A 260 -8.59 -0.48 -18.13
C LEU A 260 -9.68 -0.31 -17.06
N PRO A 261 -10.88 0.21 -17.46
CA PRO A 261 -11.22 0.72 -18.81
C PRO A 261 -10.74 2.15 -19.08
N TRP A 262 -10.15 2.82 -18.11
CA TRP A 262 -9.89 4.27 -18.14
C TRP A 262 -8.73 4.69 -19.04
N SER A 263 -7.81 3.79 -19.34
CA SER A 263 -6.74 4.04 -20.31
C SER A 263 -7.27 4.43 -21.69
N ILE A 264 -8.38 3.84 -22.13
CA ILE A 264 -9.02 4.17 -23.41
C ILE A 264 -9.50 5.63 -23.39
N PHE A 265 -10.18 6.04 -22.32
CA PHE A 265 -10.67 7.42 -22.16
C PHE A 265 -9.54 8.44 -22.02
N SER A 266 -8.45 8.07 -21.33
CA SER A 266 -7.27 8.92 -21.21
C SER A 266 -6.61 9.16 -22.58
N PHE A 267 -6.52 8.11 -23.40
CA PHE A 267 -6.01 8.19 -24.76
C PHE A 267 -6.89 9.08 -25.66
N LEU A 268 -8.21 8.88 -25.61
CA LEU A 268 -9.16 9.73 -26.36
C LEU A 268 -9.10 11.19 -25.90
N GLY A 269 -8.99 11.43 -24.59
CA GLY A 269 -8.90 12.78 -24.01
C GLY A 269 -7.66 13.54 -24.47
N PHE A 270 -6.55 12.83 -24.73
CA PHE A 270 -5.34 13.44 -25.28
C PHE A 270 -5.57 14.08 -26.65
N PHE A 271 -6.38 13.45 -27.51
CA PHE A 271 -6.68 13.96 -28.85
C PHE A 271 -7.78 15.04 -28.87
N VAL A 272 -8.66 15.08 -27.86
CA VAL A 272 -9.74 16.06 -27.82
C VAL A 272 -9.28 17.45 -27.32
N ASN A 273 -8.17 17.48 -26.56
CA ASN A 273 -7.61 18.73 -26.02
C ASN A 273 -6.59 19.41 -26.94
N TYR A 274 -6.41 18.88 -28.15
CA TYR A 274 -5.65 19.48 -29.24
C TYR A 274 -6.59 19.84 -30.42
#